data_650e3bbca5408d5705a1a7478b371647
#
_entry.id   650e3bbca5408d5705a1a7478b371647
#
_cell.length_a   1.000
_cell.length_b   1.000
_cell.length_c   1.000
_cell.angle_alpha   90.00
_cell.angle_beta   90.00
_cell.angle_gamma   90.00
#
_symmetry.space_group_name_H-M   'P 1'
#
loop_
_entity.id
_entity.type
_entity.pdbx_description
1 polymer ?
#
loop_
_entity_poly.entity_id
_entity_poly.type
_entity_poly.pdbx_seq_one_letter_code
_entity_poly.pdbx_strand_id
1 'polypeptide(L)'
;MLNTLIVGASGYAGAELVTYVNRHPHMNITALTVSAQSNDAGKLISDLHPQLKGIVDLPLQPMSDISEFSPGVDVVFLATAHEVSHNLAPQFLEAGCVVFDLSGAFRVNDATFYEKYYGFTHQYPELLEQAAYGLAEWCGNKLKEANLIAVPGCYPTAAQLALKPLIDADLLDLNQWPVINATSGVSGAGRKAAISNSFCEVSLQPYGVFTHRHQPEIATHLGADVIFTPHLGNFPRGILETITCRLKSGVTQAQVAQVLQQAYAHKPLVRLYDKGVPALKNVVGLPFCDIGFAVQGEHLIIVATEDNLLKGAAAQAVQCANIRFGYAETQSLI
;
A
#
# COMPACT_ATOMS: atom_id res chain seq x y z
N MET A 1 -0.73 15.78 -20.51
CA MET A 1 0.04 14.91 -19.61
C MET A 1 -0.05 15.52 -18.23
N LEU A 2 -0.24 14.70 -17.21
CA LEU A 2 -0.27 15.15 -15.81
C LEU A 2 1.14 15.40 -15.31
N ASN A 3 1.41 16.61 -14.90
CA ASN A 3 2.68 16.98 -14.29
C ASN A 3 2.77 16.38 -12.88
N THR A 4 3.72 15.50 -12.66
CA THR A 4 3.79 14.63 -11.49
C THR A 4 5.04 14.90 -10.67
N LEU A 5 4.85 15.19 -9.39
CA LEU A 5 5.91 15.34 -8.40
C LEU A 5 5.99 14.08 -7.53
N ILE A 6 7.19 13.56 -7.29
CA ILE A 6 7.42 12.44 -6.37
C ILE A 6 8.26 12.94 -5.20
N VAL A 7 7.65 12.99 -4.01
CA VAL A 7 8.30 13.40 -2.76
C VAL A 7 8.76 12.17 -1.99
N GLY A 8 10.01 12.14 -1.57
CA GLY A 8 10.63 10.96 -0.96
C GLY A 8 11.14 9.95 -1.99
N ALA A 9 11.51 10.43 -3.18
CA ALA A 9 11.92 9.60 -4.32
C ALA A 9 13.15 8.69 -4.04
N SER A 10 14.01 9.04 -3.07
CA SER A 10 15.19 8.25 -2.70
C SER A 10 14.86 6.92 -1.99
N GLY A 11 13.62 6.76 -1.47
CA GLY A 11 13.17 5.54 -0.82
C GLY A 11 12.86 4.41 -1.82
N TYR A 12 12.68 3.18 -1.32
CA TYR A 12 12.33 2.03 -2.18
C TYR A 12 10.99 2.23 -2.91
N ALA A 13 9.93 2.61 -2.21
CA ALA A 13 8.63 2.89 -2.82
C ALA A 13 8.69 4.09 -3.78
N GLY A 14 9.49 5.12 -3.45
CA GLY A 14 9.74 6.26 -4.32
C GLY A 14 10.39 5.86 -5.64
N ALA A 15 11.39 4.99 -5.63
CA ALA A 15 12.04 4.48 -6.84
C ALA A 15 11.09 3.64 -7.71
N GLU A 16 10.20 2.86 -7.10
CA GLU A 16 9.16 2.12 -7.85
C GLU A 16 8.14 3.09 -8.48
N LEU A 17 7.73 4.15 -7.78
CA LEU A 17 6.90 5.22 -8.35
C LEU A 17 7.59 5.87 -9.56
N VAL A 18 8.88 6.22 -9.45
CA VAL A 18 9.66 6.75 -10.56
C VAL A 18 9.61 5.82 -11.76
N THR A 19 9.76 4.51 -11.55
CA THR A 19 9.70 3.51 -12.62
C THR A 19 8.33 3.51 -13.31
N TYR A 20 7.24 3.49 -12.54
CA TYR A 20 5.89 3.45 -13.09
C TYR A 20 5.47 4.76 -13.76
N VAL A 21 5.77 5.90 -13.15
CA VAL A 21 5.42 7.22 -13.69
C VAL A 21 6.22 7.51 -14.96
N ASN A 22 7.53 7.16 -15.02
CA ASN A 22 8.35 7.38 -16.20
C ASN A 22 7.84 6.66 -17.45
N ARG A 23 7.27 5.46 -17.28
CA ARG A 23 6.71 4.69 -18.42
C ARG A 23 5.22 4.98 -18.67
N HIS A 24 4.61 5.87 -17.88
CA HIS A 24 3.19 6.18 -17.99
C HIS A 24 2.91 7.14 -19.14
N PRO A 25 2.04 6.80 -20.12
CA PRO A 25 1.85 7.62 -21.32
C PRO A 25 1.16 8.96 -21.04
N HIS A 26 0.54 9.12 -19.87
CA HIS A 26 -0.23 10.31 -19.51
C HIS A 26 0.33 11.07 -18.30
N MET A 27 1.46 10.63 -17.75
CA MET A 27 2.13 11.31 -16.64
C MET A 27 3.55 11.72 -17.04
N ASN A 28 4.02 12.84 -16.49
CA ASN A 28 5.36 13.37 -16.71
C ASN A 28 6.00 13.72 -15.37
N ILE A 29 7.17 13.18 -15.09
CA ILE A 29 7.93 13.52 -13.87
C ILE A 29 8.45 14.96 -14.01
N THR A 30 7.96 15.86 -13.16
CA THR A 30 8.42 17.26 -13.11
C THR A 30 9.61 17.41 -12.18
N ALA A 31 9.59 16.74 -11.04
CA ALA A 31 10.70 16.72 -10.09
C ALA A 31 10.69 15.47 -9.22
N LEU A 32 11.85 15.08 -8.74
CA LEU A 32 12.07 14.07 -7.71
C LEU A 32 12.64 14.78 -6.49
N THR A 33 11.95 14.73 -5.34
CA THR A 33 12.38 15.49 -4.19
C THR A 33 12.72 14.62 -2.98
N VAL A 34 13.61 15.15 -2.15
CA VAL A 34 14.00 14.61 -0.84
C VAL A 34 13.97 15.75 0.18
N SER A 35 14.05 15.45 1.48
CA SER A 35 14.14 16.53 2.48
C SER A 35 15.38 17.40 2.26
N ALA A 36 15.32 18.67 2.63
CA ALA A 36 16.42 19.62 2.48
C ALA A 36 17.72 19.16 3.18
N GLN A 37 17.58 18.37 4.27
CA GLN A 37 18.72 17.85 5.03
C GLN A 37 19.13 16.42 4.58
N SER A 38 18.58 15.91 3.49
CA SER A 38 18.92 14.59 3.01
C SER A 38 20.35 14.51 2.47
N ASN A 39 21.10 13.50 2.88
CA ASN A 39 22.41 13.19 2.30
C ASN A 39 22.33 12.73 0.83
N ASP A 40 21.13 12.52 0.31
CA ASP A 40 20.88 12.12 -1.06
C ASP A 40 20.54 13.33 -1.96
N ALA A 41 20.41 14.54 -1.41
CA ALA A 41 20.17 15.75 -2.18
C ALA A 41 21.30 16.00 -3.21
N GLY A 42 20.89 16.31 -4.44
CA GLY A 42 21.79 16.54 -5.56
C GLY A 42 22.33 15.29 -6.28
N LYS A 43 22.17 14.07 -5.70
CA LYS A 43 22.52 12.83 -6.39
C LYS A 43 21.49 12.50 -7.48
N LEU A 44 21.91 11.75 -8.49
CA LEU A 44 20.95 11.18 -9.43
C LEU A 44 20.19 10.03 -8.76
N ILE A 45 18.91 9.87 -9.11
CA ILE A 45 18.14 8.74 -8.63
C ILE A 45 18.78 7.40 -9.01
N SER A 46 19.40 7.33 -10.20
CA SER A 46 20.13 6.18 -10.71
C SER A 46 21.43 5.86 -9.97
N ASP A 47 22.01 6.80 -9.23
CA ASP A 47 23.16 6.53 -8.34
C ASP A 47 22.73 5.71 -7.10
N LEU A 48 21.49 5.93 -6.64
CA LEU A 48 20.93 5.22 -5.48
C LEU A 48 20.21 3.91 -5.87
N HIS A 49 19.64 3.91 -7.07
CA HIS A 49 18.85 2.82 -7.63
C HIS A 49 19.39 2.46 -9.03
N PRO A 50 20.50 1.69 -9.11
CA PRO A 50 21.21 1.41 -10.37
C PRO A 50 20.37 0.79 -11.49
N GLN A 51 19.23 0.15 -11.13
CA GLN A 51 18.26 -0.37 -12.10
C GLN A 51 17.60 0.74 -12.96
N LEU A 52 17.69 2.01 -12.54
CA LEU A 52 17.18 3.17 -13.27
C LEU A 52 18.21 3.82 -14.19
N LYS A 53 19.47 3.37 -14.16
CA LYS A 53 20.55 3.98 -14.95
C LYS A 53 20.28 3.90 -16.45
N GLY A 54 20.33 5.08 -17.10
CA GLY A 54 20.00 5.21 -18.51
C GLY A 54 18.49 5.15 -18.83
N ILE A 55 17.66 5.03 -17.81
CA ILE A 55 16.18 5.08 -17.93
C ILE A 55 15.65 6.38 -17.31
N VAL A 56 16.04 6.66 -16.07
CA VAL A 56 15.73 7.92 -15.35
C VAL A 56 16.97 8.36 -14.62
N ASP A 57 17.69 9.31 -15.19
CA ASP A 57 18.89 9.93 -14.60
C ASP A 57 18.58 11.37 -14.13
N LEU A 58 17.51 11.52 -13.34
CA LEU A 58 17.10 12.80 -12.79
C LEU A 58 17.72 13.06 -11.42
N PRO A 59 18.05 14.33 -11.09
CA PRO A 59 18.58 14.69 -9.77
C PRO A 59 17.49 14.66 -8.71
N LEU A 60 17.87 14.26 -7.49
CA LEU A 60 17.07 14.38 -6.29
C LEU A 60 17.19 15.81 -5.74
N GLN A 61 16.14 16.59 -5.88
CA GLN A 61 16.13 18.00 -5.48
C GLN A 61 15.79 18.13 -3.98
N PRO A 62 16.55 18.90 -3.20
CA PRO A 62 16.18 19.19 -1.83
C PRO A 62 14.95 20.10 -1.81
N MET A 63 13.93 19.71 -1.03
CA MET A 63 12.71 20.50 -0.87
C MET A 63 12.65 21.07 0.55
N SER A 64 12.70 22.39 0.65
CA SER A 64 12.49 23.15 1.89
C SER A 64 11.13 23.84 1.92
N ASP A 65 10.61 24.23 0.76
CA ASP A 65 9.31 24.86 0.57
C ASP A 65 8.60 24.23 -0.63
N ILE A 66 7.31 23.96 -0.50
CA ILE A 66 6.50 23.37 -1.57
C ILE A 66 6.27 24.37 -2.72
N SER A 67 6.28 25.69 -2.42
CA SER A 67 6.06 26.73 -3.43
C SER A 67 7.09 26.72 -4.57
N GLU A 68 8.26 26.12 -4.33
CA GLU A 68 9.28 25.90 -5.36
C GLU A 68 8.89 24.82 -6.38
N PHE A 69 7.99 23.90 -6.00
CA PHE A 69 7.67 22.70 -6.78
C PHE A 69 6.20 22.58 -7.17
N SER A 70 5.27 23.20 -6.44
CA SER A 70 3.84 23.09 -6.70
C SER A 70 3.31 23.79 -7.94
N PRO A 71 3.92 24.88 -8.47
CA PRO A 71 3.37 25.55 -9.64
C PRO A 71 3.31 24.64 -10.87
N GLY A 72 2.10 24.45 -11.40
CA GLY A 72 1.85 23.62 -12.58
C GLY A 72 1.93 22.11 -12.35
N VAL A 73 1.99 21.65 -11.11
CA VAL A 73 1.91 20.23 -10.74
C VAL A 73 0.45 19.81 -10.58
N ASP A 74 0.06 18.74 -11.24
CA ASP A 74 -1.28 18.18 -11.18
C ASP A 74 -1.37 17.07 -10.11
N VAL A 75 -0.31 16.27 -9.95
CA VAL A 75 -0.26 15.05 -9.13
C VAL A 75 0.95 15.04 -8.23
N VAL A 76 0.75 14.71 -6.97
CA VAL A 76 1.82 14.52 -5.99
C VAL A 76 1.73 13.13 -5.37
N PHE A 77 2.82 12.35 -5.45
CA PHE A 77 2.98 11.13 -4.67
C PHE A 77 3.87 11.42 -3.45
N LEU A 78 3.34 11.17 -2.25
CA LEU A 78 4.07 11.32 -1.00
C LEU A 78 4.55 9.95 -0.52
N ALA A 79 5.83 9.65 -0.74
CA ALA A 79 6.51 8.43 -0.27
C ALA A 79 7.45 8.77 0.92
N THR A 80 6.89 9.46 1.92
CA THR A 80 7.62 10.02 3.06
C THR A 80 7.19 9.41 4.40
N ALA A 81 7.84 9.82 5.49
CA ALA A 81 7.38 9.47 6.84
C ALA A 81 6.02 10.11 7.13
N HIS A 82 5.26 9.50 8.06
CA HIS A 82 3.86 9.87 8.34
C HIS A 82 3.69 11.34 8.73
N GLU A 83 4.53 11.84 9.64
CA GLU A 83 4.51 13.24 10.07
C GLU A 83 4.86 14.21 8.93
N VAL A 84 5.74 13.81 8.03
CA VAL A 84 6.10 14.63 6.86
C VAL A 84 4.93 14.70 5.89
N SER A 85 4.30 13.57 5.56
CA SER A 85 3.09 13.55 4.72
C SER A 85 1.94 14.32 5.35
N HIS A 86 1.73 14.17 6.68
CA HIS A 86 0.72 14.91 7.42
C HIS A 86 0.86 16.44 7.24
N ASN A 87 2.10 16.94 7.23
CA ASN A 87 2.36 18.36 7.09
C ASN A 87 2.36 18.85 5.63
N LEU A 88 2.73 18.00 4.67
CA LEU A 88 2.84 18.38 3.25
C LEU A 88 1.51 18.25 2.49
N ALA A 89 0.70 17.23 2.80
CA ALA A 89 -0.52 16.96 2.05
C ALA A 89 -1.50 18.15 2.03
N PRO A 90 -1.79 18.84 3.15
CA PRO A 90 -2.66 20.02 3.14
C PRO A 90 -2.16 21.12 2.22
N GLN A 91 -0.86 21.37 2.22
CA GLN A 91 -0.24 22.44 1.42
C GLN A 91 -0.35 22.15 -0.09
N PHE A 92 -0.11 20.89 -0.50
CA PHE A 92 -0.29 20.50 -1.90
C PHE A 92 -1.77 20.53 -2.34
N LEU A 93 -2.69 20.18 -1.45
CA LEU A 93 -4.14 20.29 -1.71
C LEU A 93 -4.54 21.76 -1.89
N GLU A 94 -4.06 22.67 -1.05
CA GLU A 94 -4.28 24.11 -1.18
C GLU A 94 -3.69 24.67 -2.49
N ALA A 95 -2.57 24.11 -2.96
CA ALA A 95 -1.99 24.43 -4.25
C ALA A 95 -2.77 23.84 -5.45
N GLY A 96 -3.85 23.08 -5.22
CA GLY A 96 -4.71 22.50 -6.24
C GLY A 96 -4.26 21.15 -6.78
N CYS A 97 -3.26 20.51 -6.17
CA CYS A 97 -2.77 19.19 -6.58
C CYS A 97 -3.68 18.06 -6.09
N VAL A 98 -3.71 16.95 -6.82
CA VAL A 98 -4.23 15.68 -6.31
C VAL A 98 -3.10 14.93 -5.62
N VAL A 99 -3.32 14.54 -4.36
CA VAL A 99 -2.30 13.96 -3.48
C VAL A 99 -2.57 12.46 -3.25
N PHE A 100 -1.57 11.62 -3.53
CA PHE A 100 -1.54 10.21 -3.20
C PHE A 100 -0.52 10.00 -2.07
N ASP A 101 -1.02 9.77 -0.86
CA ASP A 101 -0.19 9.56 0.32
C ASP A 101 0.05 8.07 0.56
N LEU A 102 1.31 7.62 0.39
CA LEU A 102 1.72 6.24 0.67
C LEU A 102 2.06 6.04 2.16
N SER A 103 2.06 7.11 2.94
CA SER A 103 2.25 7.03 4.38
C SER A 103 0.97 6.58 5.10
N GLY A 104 1.01 6.51 6.43
CA GLY A 104 -0.18 6.20 7.22
C GLY A 104 -0.96 7.42 7.71
N ALA A 105 -0.63 8.64 7.25
CA ALA A 105 -1.11 9.88 7.87
C ALA A 105 -2.62 10.13 7.73
N PHE A 106 -3.28 9.55 6.71
CA PHE A 106 -4.70 9.82 6.42
C PHE A 106 -5.54 8.56 6.22
N ARG A 107 -5.10 7.39 6.71
CA ARG A 107 -5.75 6.10 6.45
C ARG A 107 -6.98 5.81 7.28
N VAL A 108 -7.10 6.38 8.47
CA VAL A 108 -8.18 6.11 9.43
C VAL A 108 -8.85 7.41 9.82
N ASN A 109 -10.19 7.47 9.71
CA ASN A 109 -10.96 8.65 10.09
C ASN A 109 -11.23 8.69 11.62
N ASP A 110 -10.13 8.74 12.39
CA ASP A 110 -10.14 8.93 13.85
C ASP A 110 -8.83 9.59 14.26
N ALA A 111 -8.90 10.85 14.70
CA ALA A 111 -7.71 11.61 15.11
C ALA A 111 -6.98 10.96 16.29
N THR A 112 -7.70 10.30 17.22
CA THR A 112 -7.10 9.64 18.39
C THR A 112 -6.25 8.42 18.03
N PHE A 113 -6.53 7.80 16.87
CA PHE A 113 -5.76 6.71 16.31
C PHE A 113 -4.30 7.10 16.09
N TYR A 114 -4.03 8.35 15.65
CA TYR A 114 -2.69 8.82 15.34
C TYR A 114 -1.85 9.05 16.57
N GLU A 115 -2.43 9.54 17.66
CA GLU A 115 -1.73 9.66 18.94
C GLU A 115 -1.30 8.30 19.47
N LYS A 116 -2.21 7.32 19.41
CA LYS A 116 -1.98 5.97 19.94
C LYS A 116 -0.98 5.15 19.13
N TYR A 117 -1.06 5.19 17.81
CA TYR A 117 -0.32 4.26 16.94
C TYR A 117 0.81 4.92 16.14
N TYR A 118 0.80 6.24 16.00
CA TYR A 118 1.80 7.00 15.24
C TYR A 118 2.58 8.01 16.08
N GLY A 119 2.10 8.32 17.30
CA GLY A 119 2.81 9.18 18.26
C GLY A 119 2.73 10.67 17.95
N PHE A 120 1.76 11.11 17.12
CA PHE A 120 1.53 12.52 16.86
C PHE A 120 0.03 12.88 16.91
N THR A 121 -0.27 14.12 17.27
CA THR A 121 -1.64 14.66 17.24
C THR A 121 -2.00 15.07 15.81
N HIS A 122 -3.06 14.49 15.27
CA HIS A 122 -3.53 14.83 13.92
C HIS A 122 -4.21 16.21 13.91
N GLN A 123 -3.67 17.15 13.11
CA GLN A 123 -4.11 18.55 13.11
C GLN A 123 -5.20 18.86 12.07
N TYR A 124 -5.54 17.91 11.19
CA TYR A 124 -6.46 18.11 10.06
C TYR A 124 -7.58 17.07 10.05
N PRO A 125 -8.48 17.06 11.07
CA PRO A 125 -9.55 16.07 11.14
C PRO A 125 -10.50 16.14 9.94
N GLU A 126 -10.72 17.32 9.36
CA GLU A 126 -11.52 17.51 8.16
C GLU A 126 -10.93 16.80 6.91
N LEU A 127 -9.61 16.69 6.83
CA LEU A 127 -8.97 15.95 5.74
C LEU A 127 -9.07 14.43 5.94
N LEU A 128 -9.20 13.94 7.19
CA LEU A 128 -9.46 12.52 7.45
C LEU A 128 -10.83 12.10 6.90
N GLU A 129 -11.85 12.96 7.01
CA GLU A 129 -13.19 12.70 6.46
C GLU A 129 -13.18 12.72 4.93
N GLN A 130 -12.43 13.65 4.33
CA GLN A 130 -12.34 13.82 2.89
C GLN A 130 -11.49 12.75 2.20
N ALA A 131 -10.47 12.24 2.89
CA ALA A 131 -9.55 11.27 2.32
C ALA A 131 -10.27 10.02 1.80
N ALA A 132 -9.94 9.61 0.58
CA ALA A 132 -10.33 8.31 0.08
C ALA A 132 -9.31 7.27 0.49
N TYR A 133 -9.75 6.20 1.16
CA TYR A 133 -8.88 5.05 1.40
C TYR A 133 -8.67 4.29 0.10
N GLY A 134 -7.45 4.31 -0.42
CA GLY A 134 -7.10 3.91 -1.78
C GLY A 134 -6.88 2.39 -1.94
N LEU A 135 -7.74 1.55 -1.33
CA LEU A 135 -7.83 0.14 -1.72
C LEU A 135 -8.57 0.09 -3.06
N ALA A 136 -7.82 0.11 -4.16
CA ALA A 136 -8.32 0.42 -5.50
C ALA A 136 -9.50 -0.44 -5.94
N GLU A 137 -9.53 -1.71 -5.55
CA GLU A 137 -10.59 -2.66 -5.87
C GLU A 137 -11.91 -2.36 -5.16
N TRP A 138 -11.87 -1.66 -4.01
CA TRP A 138 -13.01 -1.44 -3.12
C TRP A 138 -13.38 0.03 -2.90
N CYS A 139 -12.58 0.96 -3.40
CA CYS A 139 -12.78 2.39 -3.18
C CYS A 139 -13.98 2.99 -3.94
N GLY A 140 -14.43 2.34 -5.01
CA GLY A 140 -15.61 2.74 -5.79
C GLY A 140 -15.49 4.14 -6.38
N ASN A 141 -16.62 4.87 -6.41
CA ASN A 141 -16.66 6.21 -6.98
C ASN A 141 -15.94 7.27 -6.12
N LYS A 142 -15.78 7.06 -4.81
CA LYS A 142 -15.08 8.01 -3.94
C LYS A 142 -13.67 8.30 -4.45
N LEU A 143 -12.98 7.30 -5.00
CA LEU A 143 -11.64 7.46 -5.56
C LEU A 143 -11.62 8.41 -6.78
N LYS A 144 -12.67 8.39 -7.61
CA LYS A 144 -12.75 9.23 -8.83
C LYS A 144 -12.88 10.72 -8.53
N GLU A 145 -13.37 11.08 -7.36
CA GLU A 145 -13.68 12.44 -6.96
C GLU A 145 -12.69 13.01 -5.95
N ALA A 146 -11.99 12.16 -5.21
CA ALA A 146 -11.10 12.58 -4.14
C ALA A 146 -9.86 13.31 -4.65
N ASN A 147 -9.44 14.34 -3.90
CA ASN A 147 -8.16 15.02 -4.11
C ASN A 147 -7.09 14.54 -3.13
N LEU A 148 -7.46 13.88 -2.03
CA LEU A 148 -6.56 13.21 -1.12
C LEU A 148 -6.86 11.72 -1.11
N ILE A 149 -5.89 10.91 -1.51
CA ILE A 149 -5.98 9.45 -1.56
C ILE A 149 -4.94 8.87 -0.58
N ALA A 150 -5.43 8.25 0.50
CA ALA A 150 -4.60 7.54 1.45
C ALA A 150 -4.38 6.10 0.97
N VAL A 151 -3.22 5.81 0.41
CA VAL A 151 -2.86 4.48 -0.10
C VAL A 151 -2.71 3.51 1.08
N PRO A 152 -3.36 2.33 1.06
CA PRO A 152 -3.27 1.34 2.13
C PRO A 152 -1.84 0.94 2.51
N GLY A 153 -1.65 0.46 3.75
CA GLY A 153 -0.43 -0.24 4.12
C GLY A 153 -0.26 -1.55 3.35
N CYS A 154 0.98 -2.02 3.21
CA CYS A 154 1.25 -3.23 2.45
C CYS A 154 0.54 -4.46 3.03
N TYR A 155 0.65 -4.76 4.32
CA TYR A 155 -0.12 -5.83 4.95
C TYR A 155 -1.65 -5.61 4.88
N PRO A 156 -2.20 -4.39 5.19
CA PRO A 156 -3.61 -4.14 5.02
C PRO A 156 -4.15 -4.41 3.62
N THR A 157 -3.37 -4.17 2.57
CA THR A 157 -3.77 -4.47 1.19
C THR A 157 -4.06 -5.95 1.01
N ALA A 158 -3.11 -6.83 1.32
CA ALA A 158 -3.28 -8.29 1.17
C ALA A 158 -4.39 -8.84 2.07
N ALA A 159 -4.41 -8.44 3.36
CA ALA A 159 -5.42 -8.90 4.32
C ALA A 159 -6.84 -8.52 3.91
N GLN A 160 -7.05 -7.28 3.50
CA GLN A 160 -8.38 -6.79 3.12
C GLN A 160 -8.84 -7.38 1.80
N LEU A 161 -7.96 -7.53 0.81
CA LEU A 161 -8.31 -8.21 -0.44
C LEU A 161 -8.69 -9.68 -0.21
N ALA A 162 -8.09 -10.34 0.78
CA ALA A 162 -8.45 -11.73 1.12
C ALA A 162 -9.76 -11.84 1.89
N LEU A 163 -10.03 -10.93 2.84
CA LEU A 163 -11.11 -11.09 3.82
C LEU A 163 -12.38 -10.32 3.46
N LYS A 164 -12.26 -9.14 2.87
CA LYS A 164 -13.41 -8.25 2.65
C LYS A 164 -14.54 -8.88 1.87
N PRO A 165 -14.33 -9.60 0.75
CA PRO A 165 -15.43 -10.25 0.04
C PRO A 165 -16.23 -11.22 0.90
N LEU A 166 -15.54 -11.97 1.77
CA LEU A 166 -16.15 -13.00 2.59
C LEU A 166 -16.91 -12.43 3.79
N ILE A 167 -16.42 -11.31 4.34
CA ILE A 167 -17.08 -10.56 5.41
C ILE A 167 -18.33 -9.88 4.86
N ASP A 168 -18.22 -9.17 3.72
CA ASP A 168 -19.35 -8.49 3.09
C ASP A 168 -20.46 -9.46 2.64
N ALA A 169 -20.09 -10.72 2.27
CA ALA A 169 -21.03 -11.78 1.95
C ALA A 169 -21.54 -12.55 3.16
N ASP A 170 -21.15 -12.15 4.38
CA ASP A 170 -21.58 -12.76 5.64
C ASP A 170 -21.26 -14.26 5.77
N LEU A 171 -20.13 -14.71 5.20
CA LEU A 171 -19.72 -16.12 5.22
C LEU A 171 -18.90 -16.52 6.47
N LEU A 172 -18.28 -15.54 7.16
CA LEU A 172 -17.39 -15.79 8.30
C LEU A 172 -18.13 -15.74 9.64
N ASP A 173 -17.77 -16.64 10.56
CA ASP A 173 -18.16 -16.56 11.96
C ASP A 173 -17.21 -15.61 12.70
N LEU A 174 -17.59 -14.34 12.79
CA LEU A 174 -16.79 -13.29 13.41
C LEU A 174 -16.78 -13.33 14.96
N ASN A 175 -17.49 -14.27 15.61
CA ASN A 175 -17.27 -14.55 17.03
C ASN A 175 -15.87 -15.13 17.25
N GLN A 176 -15.28 -15.70 16.22
CA GLN A 176 -13.87 -16.08 16.16
C GLN A 176 -13.15 -15.17 15.19
N TRP A 177 -12.35 -14.24 15.71
CA TRP A 177 -11.62 -13.28 14.90
C TRP A 177 -10.70 -13.97 13.87
N PRO A 178 -10.64 -13.51 12.63
CA PRO A 178 -9.63 -13.96 11.66
C PRO A 178 -8.22 -13.79 12.21
N VAL A 179 -7.39 -14.82 12.11
CA VAL A 179 -5.98 -14.81 12.55
C VAL A 179 -5.09 -14.67 11.34
N ILE A 180 -4.36 -13.56 11.26
CA ILE A 180 -3.49 -13.19 10.16
C ILE A 180 -2.03 -13.34 10.61
N ASN A 181 -1.34 -14.35 10.08
CA ASN A 181 0.11 -14.49 10.22
C ASN A 181 0.76 -14.01 8.92
N ALA A 182 1.41 -12.86 8.98
CA ALA A 182 1.94 -12.17 7.83
C ALA A 182 3.47 -12.10 7.86
N THR A 183 4.15 -12.45 6.78
CA THR A 183 5.60 -12.33 6.67
C THR A 183 5.95 -11.36 5.56
N SER A 184 6.77 -10.35 5.87
CA SER A 184 7.27 -9.36 4.90
C SER A 184 8.78 -9.44 4.74
N GLY A 185 9.25 -9.19 3.52
CA GLY A 185 10.65 -8.91 3.26
C GLY A 185 11.13 -7.61 3.92
N VAL A 186 12.44 -7.51 4.16
CA VAL A 186 13.08 -6.40 4.90
C VAL A 186 12.94 -5.04 4.24
N SER A 187 12.67 -4.95 2.94
CA SER A 187 12.42 -3.69 2.24
C SER A 187 11.23 -2.90 2.81
N GLY A 188 10.30 -3.59 3.50
CA GLY A 188 9.20 -2.95 4.22
C GLY A 188 9.63 -2.02 5.36
N ALA A 189 10.84 -2.22 5.91
CA ALA A 189 11.45 -1.34 6.91
C ALA A 189 12.06 -0.06 6.29
N GLY A 190 12.06 0.07 4.97
CA GLY A 190 12.64 1.20 4.24
C GLY A 190 14.14 1.08 4.01
N ARG A 191 14.74 2.07 3.30
CA ARG A 191 16.15 2.07 2.86
C ARG A 191 17.13 2.49 3.95
N LYS A 192 16.65 3.12 5.03
CA LYS A 192 17.53 3.56 6.12
C LYS A 192 18.18 2.38 6.81
N ALA A 193 19.51 2.37 6.87
CA ALA A 193 20.25 1.33 7.58
C ALA A 193 19.91 1.32 9.08
N ALA A 194 19.61 0.14 9.60
CA ALA A 194 19.34 -0.10 11.02
C ALA A 194 19.87 -1.50 11.39
N ILE A 195 20.19 -1.71 12.66
CA ILE A 195 20.65 -3.03 13.13
C ILE A 195 19.59 -4.08 12.84
N SER A 196 18.31 -3.78 13.09
CA SER A 196 17.18 -4.70 12.90
C SER A 196 16.96 -5.16 11.45
N ASN A 197 17.52 -4.47 10.46
CA ASN A 197 17.46 -4.85 9.04
C ASN A 197 18.82 -5.19 8.43
N SER A 198 19.86 -5.35 9.26
CA SER A 198 21.17 -5.81 8.81
C SER A 198 21.19 -7.33 8.62
N PHE A 199 21.94 -7.82 7.64
CA PHE A 199 21.92 -9.22 7.20
C PHE A 199 22.16 -10.23 8.33
N CYS A 200 23.06 -9.93 9.29
CA CYS A 200 23.38 -10.83 10.40
C CYS A 200 22.35 -10.81 11.54
N GLU A 201 21.51 -9.78 11.60
CA GLU A 201 20.50 -9.62 12.66
C GLU A 201 19.11 -10.00 12.20
N VAL A 202 18.85 -9.93 10.87
CA VAL A 202 17.56 -10.31 10.31
C VAL A 202 17.34 -11.82 10.46
N SER A 203 16.24 -12.15 11.15
CA SER A 203 15.78 -13.52 11.33
C SER A 203 14.27 -13.55 11.10
N LEU A 204 13.73 -14.70 10.72
CA LEU A 204 12.27 -14.87 10.68
C LEU A 204 11.71 -14.75 12.09
N GLN A 205 11.16 -13.61 12.43
CA GLN A 205 10.68 -13.30 13.78
C GLN A 205 9.42 -12.44 13.78
N PRO A 206 8.49 -12.68 14.72
CA PRO A 206 7.34 -11.79 14.92
C PRO A 206 7.81 -10.47 15.54
N TYR A 207 7.09 -9.39 15.23
CA TYR A 207 7.32 -8.09 15.83
C TYR A 207 5.98 -7.35 16.00
N GLY A 208 5.94 -6.35 16.89
CA GLY A 208 4.76 -5.51 17.10
C GLY A 208 3.47 -6.27 17.41
N VAL A 209 3.55 -7.42 18.13
CA VAL A 209 2.39 -8.24 18.46
C VAL A 209 1.40 -7.41 19.30
N PHE A 210 0.15 -7.30 18.82
CA PHE A 210 -0.93 -6.46 19.34
C PHE A 210 -0.63 -4.95 19.40
N THR A 211 0.53 -4.49 18.92
CA THR A 211 0.93 -3.07 18.94
C THR A 211 1.17 -2.50 17.54
N HIS A 212 1.18 -3.36 16.51
CA HIS A 212 1.43 -2.94 15.15
C HIS A 212 0.26 -2.11 14.59
N ARG A 213 0.57 -0.92 14.05
CA ARG A 213 -0.41 0.03 13.53
C ARG A 213 -1.30 -0.47 12.38
N HIS A 214 -0.88 -1.53 11.68
CA HIS A 214 -1.69 -2.13 10.61
C HIS A 214 -2.87 -2.96 11.15
N GLN A 215 -2.81 -3.51 12.37
CA GLN A 215 -3.96 -4.26 12.92
C GLN A 215 -5.23 -3.41 12.97
N PRO A 216 -5.24 -2.22 13.61
CA PRO A 216 -6.43 -1.38 13.63
C PRO A 216 -6.79 -0.80 12.26
N GLU A 217 -5.83 -0.56 11.36
CA GLU A 217 -6.11 -0.17 9.97
C GLU A 217 -6.92 -1.28 9.26
N ILE A 218 -6.50 -2.55 9.38
CA ILE A 218 -7.20 -3.71 8.82
C ILE A 218 -8.61 -3.80 9.41
N ALA A 219 -8.73 -3.78 10.75
CA ALA A 219 -10.00 -3.92 11.44
C ALA A 219 -11.00 -2.83 11.05
N THR A 220 -10.56 -1.57 11.00
CA THR A 220 -11.40 -0.42 10.64
C THR A 220 -12.02 -0.59 9.24
N HIS A 221 -11.22 -0.96 8.26
CA HIS A 221 -11.68 -1.04 6.86
C HIS A 221 -12.38 -2.36 6.52
N LEU A 222 -12.18 -3.41 7.31
CA LEU A 222 -12.98 -4.63 7.25
C LEU A 222 -14.32 -4.51 7.96
N GLY A 223 -14.43 -3.62 8.97
CA GLY A 223 -15.56 -3.56 9.90
C GLY A 223 -15.62 -4.78 10.83
N ALA A 224 -14.48 -5.42 11.08
CA ALA A 224 -14.37 -6.62 11.91
C ALA A 224 -12.99 -6.66 12.59
N ASP A 225 -12.96 -7.12 13.84
CA ASP A 225 -11.70 -7.32 14.56
C ASP A 225 -10.90 -8.49 13.99
N VAL A 226 -9.56 -8.36 14.07
CA VAL A 226 -8.62 -9.39 13.62
C VAL A 226 -7.48 -9.56 14.63
N ILE A 227 -6.86 -10.74 14.63
CA ILE A 227 -5.57 -10.97 15.30
C ILE A 227 -4.50 -10.89 14.20
N PHE A 228 -3.60 -9.91 14.32
CA PHE A 228 -2.55 -9.69 13.33
C PHE A 228 -1.17 -9.87 13.94
N THR A 229 -0.40 -10.79 13.38
CA THR A 229 0.98 -11.08 13.82
C THR A 229 1.92 -10.91 12.63
N PRO A 230 2.59 -9.74 12.48
CA PRO A 230 3.58 -9.54 11.44
C PRO A 230 4.90 -10.22 11.79
N HIS A 231 5.56 -10.76 10.77
CA HIS A 231 6.90 -11.34 10.85
C HIS A 231 7.83 -10.64 9.87
N LEU A 232 9.06 -10.39 10.29
CA LEU A 232 10.11 -9.93 9.40
C LEU A 232 10.85 -11.17 8.86
N GLY A 233 10.84 -11.32 7.53
CA GLY A 233 11.54 -12.42 6.86
C GLY A 233 12.93 -11.99 6.39
N ASN A 234 13.87 -12.94 6.31
CA ASN A 234 15.24 -12.71 5.86
C ASN A 234 15.37 -12.75 4.32
N PHE A 235 14.48 -12.08 3.65
CA PHE A 235 14.45 -11.90 2.18
C PHE A 235 14.11 -10.46 1.83
N PRO A 236 14.46 -9.97 0.62
CA PRO A 236 14.32 -8.55 0.29
C PRO A 236 12.88 -8.07 0.14
N ARG A 237 12.03 -8.80 -0.62
CA ARG A 237 10.73 -8.31 -1.10
C ARG A 237 9.65 -9.38 -1.01
N GLY A 238 8.43 -8.89 -0.87
CA GLY A 238 7.20 -9.67 -0.90
C GLY A 238 6.56 -9.80 0.47
N ILE A 239 5.24 -9.97 0.45
CA ILE A 239 4.39 -10.29 1.61
C ILE A 239 3.66 -11.59 1.32
N LEU A 240 3.67 -12.49 2.32
CA LEU A 240 2.82 -13.67 2.36
C LEU A 240 2.03 -13.63 3.65
N GLU A 241 0.71 -13.72 3.53
CA GLU A 241 -0.22 -13.80 4.65
C GLU A 241 -0.92 -15.15 4.65
N THR A 242 -0.84 -15.87 5.77
CA THR A 242 -1.66 -17.04 6.03
C THR A 242 -2.76 -16.64 7.02
N ILE A 243 -3.99 -16.67 6.54
CA ILE A 243 -5.16 -16.19 7.29
C ILE A 243 -6.02 -17.39 7.65
N THR A 244 -6.26 -17.60 8.95
CA THR A 244 -7.13 -18.66 9.46
C THR A 244 -8.46 -18.06 9.90
N CYS A 245 -9.56 -18.56 9.33
CA CYS A 245 -10.92 -18.11 9.62
C CYS A 245 -11.81 -19.27 9.97
N ARG A 246 -12.93 -18.97 10.66
CA ARG A 246 -14.06 -19.89 10.80
C ARG A 246 -15.18 -19.46 9.86
N LEU A 247 -15.70 -20.40 9.10
CA LEU A 247 -16.90 -20.24 8.30
C LEU A 247 -18.15 -20.41 9.17
N LYS A 248 -19.24 -19.73 8.83
CA LYS A 248 -20.55 -20.02 9.40
C LYS A 248 -20.97 -21.43 9.05
N SER A 249 -21.79 -22.06 9.93
CA SER A 249 -22.28 -23.41 9.71
C SER A 249 -23.05 -23.54 8.39
N GLY A 250 -22.70 -24.55 7.62
CA GLY A 250 -23.33 -24.82 6.31
C GLY A 250 -22.68 -24.06 5.13
N VAL A 251 -21.72 -23.17 5.36
CA VAL A 251 -20.99 -22.53 4.27
C VAL A 251 -20.03 -23.53 3.62
N THR A 252 -20.08 -23.63 2.30
CA THR A 252 -19.32 -24.58 1.50
C THR A 252 -18.11 -23.93 0.82
N GLN A 253 -17.12 -24.74 0.43
CA GLN A 253 -15.99 -24.28 -0.38
C GLN A 253 -16.44 -23.63 -1.70
N ALA A 254 -17.50 -24.12 -2.32
CA ALA A 254 -18.05 -23.58 -3.56
C ALA A 254 -18.60 -22.15 -3.36
N GLN A 255 -19.23 -21.86 -2.24
CA GLN A 255 -19.70 -20.52 -1.92
C GLN A 255 -18.53 -19.54 -1.69
N VAL A 256 -17.47 -19.96 -0.99
CA VAL A 256 -16.26 -19.17 -0.83
C VAL A 256 -15.65 -18.84 -2.21
N ALA A 257 -15.49 -19.85 -3.08
CA ALA A 257 -14.98 -19.66 -4.43
C ALA A 257 -15.83 -18.68 -5.24
N GLN A 258 -17.15 -18.85 -5.20
CA GLN A 258 -18.09 -18.01 -5.93
C GLN A 258 -18.01 -16.55 -5.50
N VAL A 259 -17.96 -16.29 -4.19
CA VAL A 259 -17.86 -14.91 -3.65
C VAL A 259 -16.57 -14.24 -4.09
N LEU A 260 -15.42 -14.92 -3.98
CA LEU A 260 -14.13 -14.39 -4.42
C LEU A 260 -14.12 -14.14 -5.95
N GLN A 261 -14.63 -15.08 -6.75
CA GLN A 261 -14.73 -14.93 -8.20
C GLN A 261 -15.59 -13.72 -8.59
N GLN A 262 -16.75 -13.55 -7.94
CA GLN A 262 -17.63 -12.40 -8.20
C GLN A 262 -16.97 -11.08 -7.82
N ALA A 263 -16.28 -11.03 -6.68
CA ALA A 263 -15.60 -9.82 -6.21
C ALA A 263 -14.48 -9.36 -7.17
N TYR A 264 -13.74 -10.30 -7.75
CA TYR A 264 -12.54 -10.02 -8.52
C TYR A 264 -12.65 -10.27 -10.03
N ALA A 265 -13.82 -10.61 -10.57
CA ALA A 265 -14.05 -10.88 -11.99
C ALA A 265 -13.56 -9.74 -12.93
N HIS A 266 -13.61 -8.50 -12.45
CA HIS A 266 -13.21 -7.31 -13.21
C HIS A 266 -12.11 -6.50 -12.51
N LYS A 267 -11.30 -7.17 -11.68
CA LYS A 267 -10.20 -6.56 -10.93
C LYS A 267 -8.86 -7.15 -11.41
N PRO A 268 -8.26 -6.55 -12.46
CA PRO A 268 -7.16 -7.17 -13.20
C PRO A 268 -5.88 -7.38 -12.39
N LEU A 269 -5.74 -6.70 -11.25
CA LEU A 269 -4.55 -6.81 -10.40
C LEU A 269 -4.75 -7.74 -9.18
N VAL A 270 -5.90 -8.45 -9.10
CA VAL A 270 -6.11 -9.55 -8.15
C VAL A 270 -6.25 -10.85 -8.93
N ARG A 271 -5.44 -11.86 -8.60
CA ARG A 271 -5.46 -13.17 -9.25
C ARG A 271 -5.88 -14.24 -8.26
N LEU A 272 -6.92 -14.99 -8.63
CA LEU A 272 -7.41 -16.10 -7.82
C LEU A 272 -6.82 -17.42 -8.30
N TYR A 273 -6.44 -18.28 -7.37
CA TYR A 273 -5.95 -19.63 -7.65
C TYR A 273 -7.12 -20.62 -7.62
N ASP A 274 -7.33 -21.31 -8.72
CA ASP A 274 -8.35 -22.36 -8.81
C ASP A 274 -7.99 -23.59 -7.96
N LYS A 275 -6.70 -23.85 -7.80
CA LYS A 275 -6.16 -24.96 -6.99
C LYS A 275 -4.89 -24.54 -6.27
N GLY A 276 -4.81 -24.94 -5.00
CA GLY A 276 -3.63 -24.64 -4.16
C GLY A 276 -3.60 -23.21 -3.66
N VAL A 277 -2.43 -22.78 -3.24
CA VAL A 277 -2.17 -21.46 -2.66
C VAL A 277 -0.95 -20.81 -3.30
N PRO A 278 -0.90 -19.49 -3.37
CA PRO A 278 0.21 -18.76 -3.98
C PRO A 278 1.50 -18.83 -3.15
N ALA A 279 2.61 -18.45 -3.78
CA ALA A 279 3.92 -18.30 -3.16
C ALA A 279 4.54 -16.95 -3.55
N LEU A 280 5.45 -16.42 -2.72
CA LEU A 280 6.10 -15.12 -2.94
C LEU A 280 6.75 -14.98 -4.33
N LYS A 281 7.39 -16.03 -4.82
CA LYS A 281 8.06 -16.01 -6.15
C LYS A 281 7.11 -15.69 -7.31
N ASN A 282 5.79 -15.81 -7.10
CA ASN A 282 4.79 -15.60 -8.13
C ASN A 282 4.43 -14.13 -8.30
N VAL A 283 4.73 -13.29 -7.30
CA VAL A 283 4.30 -11.89 -7.22
C VAL A 283 5.44 -10.89 -7.08
N VAL A 284 6.61 -11.32 -6.61
CA VAL A 284 7.77 -10.42 -6.46
C VAL A 284 8.15 -9.79 -7.80
N GLY A 285 8.20 -8.46 -7.86
CA GLY A 285 8.43 -7.67 -9.06
C GLY A 285 7.19 -7.45 -9.93
N LEU A 286 6.00 -7.90 -9.48
CA LEU A 286 4.74 -7.78 -10.21
C LEU A 286 3.69 -6.99 -9.38
N PRO A 287 2.75 -6.29 -10.05
CA PRO A 287 1.76 -5.45 -9.37
C PRO A 287 0.51 -6.21 -8.91
N PHE A 288 0.60 -7.51 -8.73
CA PHE A 288 -0.54 -8.37 -8.41
C PHE A 288 -0.64 -8.70 -6.92
N CYS A 289 -1.89 -8.92 -6.46
CA CYS A 289 -2.19 -9.69 -5.27
C CYS A 289 -2.75 -11.06 -5.70
N ASP A 290 -2.09 -12.14 -5.29
CA ASP A 290 -2.51 -13.51 -5.55
C ASP A 290 -3.21 -14.09 -4.33
N ILE A 291 -4.38 -14.71 -4.51
CA ILE A 291 -5.19 -15.28 -3.43
C ILE A 291 -5.55 -16.72 -3.76
N GLY A 292 -5.31 -17.61 -2.80
CA GLY A 292 -5.75 -18.99 -2.85
C GLY A 292 -6.26 -19.44 -1.48
N PHE A 293 -7.07 -20.48 -1.43
CA PHE A 293 -7.67 -20.93 -0.18
C PHE A 293 -7.94 -22.44 -0.14
N ALA A 294 -8.14 -22.96 1.08
CA ALA A 294 -8.58 -24.32 1.34
C ALA A 294 -9.61 -24.32 2.46
N VAL A 295 -10.61 -25.23 2.37
CA VAL A 295 -11.67 -25.41 3.35
C VAL A 295 -11.65 -26.84 3.87
N GLN A 296 -11.76 -26.99 5.20
CA GLN A 296 -11.97 -28.29 5.85
C GLN A 296 -13.01 -28.14 6.97
N GLY A 297 -14.22 -28.71 6.78
CA GLY A 297 -15.34 -28.45 7.67
C GLY A 297 -15.69 -26.98 7.71
N GLU A 298 -15.73 -26.38 8.89
CA GLU A 298 -15.94 -24.94 9.09
C GLU A 298 -14.62 -24.14 9.15
N HIS A 299 -13.47 -24.77 8.89
CA HIS A 299 -12.18 -24.09 8.89
C HIS A 299 -11.80 -23.65 7.48
N LEU A 300 -11.41 -22.38 7.36
CA LEU A 300 -10.94 -21.77 6.13
C LEU A 300 -9.50 -21.26 6.35
N ILE A 301 -8.59 -21.63 5.47
CA ILE A 301 -7.27 -20.99 5.36
C ILE A 301 -7.22 -20.28 4.02
N ILE A 302 -6.92 -18.99 4.07
CA ILE A 302 -6.64 -18.16 2.89
C ILE A 302 -5.16 -17.79 2.91
N VAL A 303 -4.52 -17.87 1.76
CA VAL A 303 -3.16 -17.34 1.56
C VAL A 303 -3.23 -16.22 0.54
N ALA A 304 -2.76 -15.04 0.95
CA ALA A 304 -2.60 -13.89 0.07
C ALA A 304 -1.12 -13.54 -0.05
N THR A 305 -0.68 -13.22 -1.28
CA THR A 305 0.70 -12.80 -1.53
C THR A 305 0.74 -11.59 -2.44
N GLU A 306 1.68 -10.68 -2.18
CA GLU A 306 1.94 -9.52 -3.04
C GLU A 306 3.39 -9.05 -2.91
N ASP A 307 3.83 -8.19 -3.81
CA ASP A 307 5.07 -7.43 -3.63
C ASP A 307 4.77 -6.21 -2.76
N ASN A 308 5.42 -6.13 -1.58
CA ASN A 308 5.19 -5.08 -0.59
C ASN A 308 5.53 -3.67 -1.08
N LEU A 309 6.37 -3.53 -2.11
CA LEU A 309 6.73 -2.24 -2.71
C LEU A 309 5.87 -1.89 -3.92
N LEU A 310 5.21 -2.89 -4.53
CA LEU A 310 4.38 -2.72 -5.72
C LEU A 310 2.89 -2.70 -5.37
N LYS A 311 2.20 -3.85 -5.37
CA LYS A 311 0.78 -3.88 -4.99
C LYS A 311 0.56 -3.39 -3.58
N GLY A 312 1.50 -3.63 -2.68
CA GLY A 312 1.49 -3.10 -1.31
C GLY A 312 1.82 -1.61 -1.16
N ALA A 313 2.23 -0.91 -2.25
CA ALA A 313 2.62 0.51 -2.19
C ALA A 313 2.52 1.22 -3.55
N ALA A 314 3.61 1.26 -4.34
CA ALA A 314 3.75 2.11 -5.51
C ALA A 314 2.76 1.75 -6.64
N ALA A 315 2.59 0.46 -6.94
CA ALA A 315 1.62 0.04 -7.96
C ALA A 315 0.18 0.34 -7.55
N GLN A 316 -0.18 0.17 -6.27
CA GLN A 316 -1.48 0.56 -5.74
C GLN A 316 -1.72 2.07 -5.90
N ALA A 317 -0.72 2.90 -5.57
CA ALA A 317 -0.81 4.35 -5.73
C ALA A 317 -1.04 4.75 -7.20
N VAL A 318 -0.31 4.15 -8.14
CA VAL A 318 -0.49 4.41 -9.58
C VAL A 318 -1.81 3.84 -10.09
N GLN A 319 -2.26 2.67 -9.62
CA GLN A 319 -3.60 2.14 -9.93
C GLN A 319 -4.68 3.12 -9.46
N CYS A 320 -4.57 3.66 -8.26
CA CYS A 320 -5.48 4.70 -7.76
C CYS A 320 -5.46 5.94 -8.63
N ALA A 321 -4.28 6.38 -9.08
CA ALA A 321 -4.15 7.53 -9.97
C ALA A 321 -4.81 7.25 -11.34
N ASN A 322 -4.63 6.05 -11.89
CA ASN A 322 -5.29 5.63 -13.12
C ASN A 322 -6.82 5.74 -13.01
N ILE A 323 -7.39 5.21 -11.93
CA ILE A 323 -8.84 5.29 -11.67
C ILE A 323 -9.28 6.75 -11.48
N ARG A 324 -8.53 7.54 -10.71
CA ARG A 324 -8.84 8.95 -10.42
C ARG A 324 -8.92 9.79 -11.68
N PHE A 325 -8.04 9.55 -12.62
CA PHE A 325 -7.97 10.32 -13.88
C PHE A 325 -8.63 9.62 -15.08
N GLY A 326 -9.34 8.50 -14.86
CA GLY A 326 -10.12 7.82 -15.88
C GLY A 326 -9.30 7.03 -16.91
N TYR A 327 -8.08 6.62 -16.54
CA TYR A 327 -7.25 5.73 -17.34
C TYR A 327 -7.57 4.25 -17.06
N ALA A 328 -7.04 3.34 -17.89
CA ALA A 328 -7.13 1.92 -17.59
C ALA A 328 -6.41 1.61 -16.27
N GLU A 329 -7.03 0.84 -15.37
CA GLU A 329 -6.47 0.54 -14.04
C GLU A 329 -5.04 -0.01 -14.11
N THR A 330 -4.71 -0.76 -15.17
CA THR A 330 -3.41 -1.41 -15.39
C THR A 330 -2.42 -0.55 -16.16
N GLN A 331 -2.78 0.67 -16.55
CA GLN A 331 -1.91 1.52 -17.37
C GLN A 331 -0.55 1.73 -16.69
N SER A 332 0.53 1.44 -17.39
CA SER A 332 1.93 1.41 -16.95
C SER A 332 2.30 0.35 -15.89
N LEU A 333 1.34 -0.42 -15.37
CA LEU A 333 1.59 -1.43 -14.34
C LEU A 333 1.97 -2.78 -14.94
N ILE A 334 1.31 -3.13 -16.04
CA ILE A 334 1.57 -4.38 -16.81
C ILE A 334 1.69 -4.08 -18.30
#